data_5cc848eaf77018730e4012505a78f928
#
_entry.id   5cc848eaf77018730e4012505a78f928
#
_cell.length_a   1.000
_cell.length_b   1.000
_cell.length_c   1.000
_cell.angle_alpha   90.00
_cell.angle_beta   90.00
_cell.angle_gamma   90.00
#
_symmetry.space_group_name_H-M   'P 1'
#
loop_
_entity.id
_entity.type
_entity.pdbx_description
1 polymer ?
#
loop_
_entity_poly.entity_id
_entity_poly.type
_entity_poly.pdbx_seq_one_letter_code
_entity_poly.pdbx_strand_id
1 'polypeptide(L)'
;MISEVHRQQLQFKYGLPEALVQSLEESGEVSSLSPSEVRDHLGRGDIDSSGFRLQYPGNGASTIRLDIPPVNGDGKAQKYLRRAGEPNSLFNPGVDLFQVGELWIVEGELKALCGHAQGLPVVGLSGVYNWRTSGPEAELLANGEKLKDGEALLPELAQVDWSGKKINLLYDSDIVPGHKAYDAFPRLAEQLYRLGAEEVRIFSLPPGDKGQKVGLDDFILARGPEQAIQDLQKIKDRTEPYLPIRAGALKYAERLISLGLEDKQKAAIAYLGAKGKFMAGAWLKEKGLLQKDITPLLQEAKEKLAQLQVKPR
;
A
#
# COMPACT_ATOMS: atom_id res chain seq x y z
N MET A 1 -21.78 21.58 -5.89
CA MET A 1 -22.91 20.62 -6.16
C MET A 1 -22.42 19.53 -7.09
N ILE A 2 -22.96 18.35 -6.93
CA ILE A 2 -22.64 17.20 -7.81
C ILE A 2 -23.72 17.09 -8.91
N SER A 3 -23.30 16.81 -10.16
CA SER A 3 -24.23 16.56 -11.26
C SER A 3 -24.93 15.22 -11.10
N GLU A 4 -26.11 15.07 -11.67
CA GLU A 4 -26.84 13.79 -11.63
C GLU A 4 -26.04 12.64 -12.23
N VAL A 5 -25.30 12.90 -13.31
CA VAL A 5 -24.42 11.90 -13.96
C VAL A 5 -23.35 11.40 -12.99
N HIS A 6 -22.70 12.30 -12.27
CA HIS A 6 -21.66 11.90 -11.31
C HIS A 6 -22.26 11.24 -10.06
N ARG A 7 -23.44 11.67 -9.61
CA ARG A 7 -24.19 11.02 -8.54
C ARG A 7 -24.47 9.56 -8.89
N GLN A 8 -25.05 9.32 -10.05
CA GLN A 8 -25.30 7.96 -10.54
C GLN A 8 -24.02 7.16 -10.69
N GLN A 9 -22.94 7.78 -11.17
CA GLN A 9 -21.64 7.10 -11.28
C GLN A 9 -21.11 6.66 -9.90
N LEU A 10 -21.20 7.52 -8.88
CA LEU A 10 -20.77 7.17 -7.52
C LEU A 10 -21.61 6.05 -6.94
N GLN A 11 -22.92 6.06 -7.15
CA GLN A 11 -23.82 5.05 -6.62
C GLN A 11 -23.72 3.71 -7.37
N PHE A 12 -23.83 3.72 -8.69
CA PHE A 12 -23.99 2.49 -9.46
C PHE A 12 -22.67 1.88 -9.96
N LYS A 13 -21.65 2.70 -10.17
CA LYS A 13 -20.36 2.22 -10.62
C LYS A 13 -19.38 1.95 -9.48
N TYR A 14 -19.45 2.76 -8.43
CA TYR A 14 -18.55 2.64 -7.27
C TYR A 14 -19.26 2.10 -6.02
N GLY A 15 -20.56 1.84 -6.10
CA GLY A 15 -21.33 1.20 -5.02
C GLY A 15 -21.49 2.04 -3.76
N LEU A 16 -21.36 3.38 -3.86
CA LEU A 16 -21.52 4.23 -2.70
C LEU A 16 -23.00 4.36 -2.34
N PRO A 17 -23.40 4.19 -1.07
CA PRO A 17 -24.77 4.44 -0.62
C PRO A 17 -25.20 5.88 -0.90
N GLU A 18 -26.47 6.07 -1.26
CA GLU A 18 -27.04 7.39 -1.55
C GLU A 18 -26.82 8.40 -0.41
N ALA A 19 -27.06 7.97 0.82
CA ALA A 19 -26.84 8.81 2.00
C ALA A 19 -25.38 9.28 2.15
N LEU A 20 -24.41 8.43 1.80
CA LEU A 20 -23.01 8.82 1.80
C LEU A 20 -22.70 9.81 0.69
N VAL A 21 -23.20 9.60 -0.53
CA VAL A 21 -23.01 10.53 -1.65
C VAL A 21 -23.59 11.90 -1.32
N GLN A 22 -24.76 11.94 -0.69
CA GLN A 22 -25.39 13.19 -0.23
C GLN A 22 -24.51 13.86 0.84
N SER A 23 -24.04 13.13 1.84
CA SER A 23 -23.17 13.67 2.89
C SER A 23 -21.86 14.25 2.32
N LEU A 24 -21.24 13.56 1.36
CA LEU A 24 -20.03 14.02 0.68
C LEU A 24 -20.26 15.29 -0.15
N GLU A 25 -21.46 15.44 -0.73
CA GLU A 25 -21.84 16.66 -1.42
C GLU A 25 -22.07 17.82 -0.45
N GLU A 26 -22.81 17.60 0.62
CA GLU A 26 -23.12 18.60 1.66
C GLU A 26 -21.86 19.11 2.36
N SER A 27 -20.89 18.22 2.61
CA SER A 27 -19.57 18.59 3.17
C SER A 27 -18.65 19.26 2.15
N GLY A 28 -18.98 19.20 0.85
CA GLY A 28 -18.12 19.69 -0.23
C GLY A 28 -16.93 18.78 -0.57
N GLU A 29 -16.89 17.57 0.00
CA GLU A 29 -15.85 16.59 -0.28
C GLU A 29 -15.98 16.02 -1.69
N VAL A 30 -17.17 16.06 -2.28
CA VAL A 30 -17.38 15.71 -3.69
C VAL A 30 -18.09 16.84 -4.42
N SER A 31 -17.59 17.23 -5.58
CA SER A 31 -18.20 18.24 -6.44
C SER A 31 -17.92 17.98 -7.91
N SER A 32 -18.89 18.23 -8.78
CA SER A 32 -18.71 18.22 -10.22
C SER A 32 -18.00 19.48 -10.69
N LEU A 33 -17.11 19.32 -11.66
CA LEU A 33 -16.34 20.39 -12.27
C LEU A 33 -16.58 20.42 -13.78
N SER A 34 -16.82 21.60 -14.32
CA SER A 34 -16.76 21.88 -15.77
C SER A 34 -15.35 21.78 -16.30
N PRO A 35 -15.13 21.69 -17.63
CA PRO A 35 -13.78 21.67 -18.20
C PRO A 35 -12.93 22.88 -17.81
N SER A 36 -13.51 24.07 -17.68
CA SER A 36 -12.78 25.26 -17.22
C SER A 36 -12.32 25.13 -15.78
N GLU A 37 -13.20 24.69 -14.88
CA GLU A 37 -12.88 24.49 -13.47
C GLU A 37 -11.83 23.37 -13.27
N VAL A 38 -11.86 22.31 -14.09
CA VAL A 38 -10.83 21.26 -14.11
C VAL A 38 -9.46 21.86 -14.48
N ARG A 39 -9.39 22.66 -15.55
CA ARG A 39 -8.16 23.33 -15.97
C ARG A 39 -7.60 24.24 -14.89
N ASP A 40 -8.46 25.07 -14.30
CA ASP A 40 -8.07 26.02 -13.26
C ASP A 40 -7.55 25.29 -12.01
N HIS A 41 -8.25 24.24 -11.60
CA HIS A 41 -7.86 23.44 -10.45
C HIS A 41 -6.51 22.72 -10.65
N LEU A 42 -6.33 22.09 -11.82
CA LEU A 42 -5.10 21.35 -12.14
C LEU A 42 -3.93 22.25 -12.53
N GLY A 43 -4.19 23.53 -12.90
CA GLY A 43 -3.20 24.41 -13.51
C GLY A 43 -2.75 23.91 -14.90
N ARG A 44 -3.63 23.22 -15.65
CA ARG A 44 -3.34 22.56 -16.92
C ARG A 44 -4.32 22.97 -18.00
N GLY A 45 -3.87 23.79 -18.96
CA GLY A 45 -4.68 24.26 -20.08
C GLY A 45 -5.00 23.22 -21.15
N ASP A 46 -4.27 22.10 -21.15
CA ASP A 46 -4.38 21.03 -22.15
C ASP A 46 -5.51 20.00 -21.84
N ILE A 47 -6.17 20.11 -20.69
CA ILE A 47 -7.25 19.21 -20.29
C ILE A 47 -8.59 19.78 -20.73
N ASP A 48 -9.26 19.09 -21.64
CA ASP A 48 -10.62 19.45 -22.08
C ASP A 48 -11.61 18.33 -21.69
N SER A 49 -11.84 18.20 -20.40
CA SER A 49 -12.74 17.22 -19.82
C SER A 49 -13.40 17.79 -18.58
N SER A 50 -14.69 17.58 -18.43
CA SER A 50 -15.36 17.64 -17.14
C SER A 50 -14.93 16.48 -16.24
N GLY A 51 -15.37 16.53 -14.99
CA GLY A 51 -15.09 15.46 -14.03
C GLY A 51 -15.67 15.78 -12.67
N PHE A 52 -15.33 14.98 -11.69
CA PHE A 52 -15.63 15.30 -10.30
C PHE A 52 -14.38 15.29 -9.43
N ARG A 53 -14.37 16.21 -8.49
CA ARG A 53 -13.32 16.34 -7.49
C ARG A 53 -13.69 15.53 -6.26
N LEU A 54 -12.70 14.82 -5.74
CA LEU A 54 -12.71 14.23 -4.40
C LEU A 54 -11.74 15.05 -3.53
N GLN A 55 -12.28 15.76 -2.55
CA GLN A 55 -11.51 16.51 -1.56
C GLN A 55 -11.09 15.55 -0.46
N TYR A 56 -9.84 15.62 -0.01
CA TYR A 56 -9.36 14.79 1.09
C TYR A 56 -9.74 15.44 2.42
N PRO A 57 -10.41 14.71 3.31
CA PRO A 57 -10.80 15.27 4.61
C PRO A 57 -9.57 15.75 5.40
N GLY A 58 -9.64 16.97 5.91
CA GLY A 58 -8.69 17.52 6.88
C GLY A 58 -7.34 18.01 6.34
N ASN A 59 -6.95 17.75 5.08
CA ASN A 59 -5.62 18.15 4.59
C ASN A 59 -5.61 19.02 3.34
N GLY A 60 -6.76 19.35 2.78
CA GLY A 60 -6.88 20.24 1.62
C GLY A 60 -6.47 19.64 0.28
N ALA A 61 -5.89 18.45 0.25
CA ALA A 61 -5.55 17.76 -0.98
C ALA A 61 -6.81 17.31 -1.73
N SER A 62 -6.69 17.11 -3.03
CA SER A 62 -7.81 16.59 -3.83
C SER A 62 -7.35 15.84 -5.07
N THR A 63 -8.22 14.97 -5.56
CA THR A 63 -8.05 14.27 -6.82
C THR A 63 -9.25 14.56 -7.71
N ILE A 64 -9.02 14.80 -9.00
CA ILE A 64 -10.09 14.92 -10.00
C ILE A 64 -10.15 13.63 -10.80
N ARG A 65 -11.33 13.05 -10.83
CA ARG A 65 -11.63 11.96 -11.74
C ARG A 65 -12.26 12.55 -13.00
N LEU A 66 -11.57 12.38 -14.13
CA LEU A 66 -12.00 12.92 -15.43
C LEU A 66 -13.05 12.03 -16.10
N ASP A 67 -13.99 12.64 -16.80
CA ASP A 67 -15.00 11.94 -17.60
C ASP A 67 -14.40 11.40 -18.88
N ILE A 68 -13.56 12.21 -19.53
CA ILE A 68 -12.81 11.86 -20.74
C ILE A 68 -11.31 11.96 -20.40
N PRO A 69 -10.70 10.87 -19.90
CA PRO A 69 -9.31 10.90 -19.49
C PRO A 69 -8.36 11.00 -20.69
N PRO A 70 -7.32 11.85 -20.62
CA PRO A 70 -6.26 11.86 -21.61
C PRO A 70 -5.49 10.54 -21.58
N VAL A 71 -4.93 10.19 -22.74
CA VAL A 71 -4.07 9.00 -22.88
C VAL A 71 -2.62 9.44 -22.74
N ASN A 72 -1.86 8.80 -21.87
CA ASN A 72 -0.44 9.10 -21.68
C ASN A 72 0.42 8.50 -22.82
N GLY A 73 1.72 8.80 -22.81
CA GLY A 73 2.67 8.31 -23.83
C GLY A 73 2.77 6.77 -23.93
N ASP A 74 2.33 6.04 -22.90
CA ASP A 74 2.27 4.57 -22.89
C ASP A 74 0.92 4.01 -23.36
N GLY A 75 0.03 4.85 -23.89
CA GLY A 75 -1.31 4.45 -24.34
C GLY A 75 -2.31 4.19 -23.21
N LYS A 76 -2.02 4.61 -21.97
CA LYS A 76 -2.91 4.42 -20.81
C LYS A 76 -3.74 5.65 -20.50
N ALA A 77 -5.03 5.46 -20.28
CA ALA A 77 -5.95 6.50 -19.85
C ALA A 77 -5.65 6.97 -18.42
N GLN A 78 -5.38 8.27 -18.26
CA GLN A 78 -5.14 8.92 -16.97
C GLN A 78 -6.46 9.40 -16.35
N LYS A 79 -7.19 8.48 -15.74
CA LYS A 79 -8.54 8.74 -15.19
C LYS A 79 -8.54 9.71 -14.01
N TYR A 80 -7.47 9.72 -13.22
CA TYR A 80 -7.34 10.51 -12.00
C TYR A 80 -6.15 11.43 -12.13
N LEU A 81 -6.38 12.73 -11.88
CA LEU A 81 -5.35 13.74 -11.91
C LEU A 81 -5.33 14.56 -10.62
N ARG A 82 -4.15 14.95 -10.21
CA ARG A 82 -3.90 15.90 -9.12
C ARG A 82 -3.16 17.10 -9.67
N ARG A 83 -3.23 18.22 -8.95
CA ARG A 83 -2.47 19.40 -9.29
C ARG A 83 -0.97 19.09 -9.25
N ALA A 84 -0.24 19.57 -10.26
CA ALA A 84 1.20 19.36 -10.30
C ALA A 84 1.88 20.04 -9.11
N GLY A 85 2.82 19.34 -8.48
CA GLY A 85 3.56 19.85 -7.32
C GLY A 85 2.85 19.68 -5.97
N GLU A 86 1.62 19.21 -5.92
CA GLU A 86 1.00 18.83 -4.66
C GLU A 86 1.69 17.58 -4.05
N PRO A 87 2.04 17.63 -2.75
CA PRO A 87 2.60 16.47 -2.07
C PRO A 87 1.61 15.31 -2.03
N ASN A 88 2.12 14.09 -1.94
CA ASN A 88 1.27 12.95 -1.68
C ASN A 88 0.57 13.11 -0.33
N SER A 89 -0.64 12.61 -0.23
CA SER A 89 -1.46 12.65 0.98
C SER A 89 -2.27 11.37 1.11
N LEU A 90 -2.57 11.00 2.34
CA LEU A 90 -3.43 9.87 2.65
C LEU A 90 -4.90 10.28 2.46
N PHE A 91 -5.65 9.51 1.71
CA PHE A 91 -7.10 9.65 1.68
C PHE A 91 -7.71 8.87 2.84
N ASN A 92 -8.23 9.60 3.84
CA ASN A 92 -8.86 9.01 5.02
C ASN A 92 -10.34 9.37 5.06
N PRO A 93 -11.26 8.42 4.79
CA PRO A 93 -12.69 8.67 4.78
C PRO A 93 -13.34 8.78 6.16
N GLY A 94 -12.57 8.93 7.23
CA GLY A 94 -13.09 9.08 8.60
C GLY A 94 -12.60 8.02 9.59
N VAL A 95 -11.53 7.29 9.28
CA VAL A 95 -10.93 6.31 10.20
C VAL A 95 -10.06 7.05 11.23
N ASP A 96 -10.31 6.81 12.51
CA ASP A 96 -9.41 7.25 13.58
C ASP A 96 -8.16 6.36 13.61
N LEU A 97 -7.09 6.82 12.96
CA LEU A 97 -5.83 6.08 12.85
C LEU A 97 -5.14 5.84 14.21
N PHE A 98 -5.44 6.68 15.21
CA PHE A 98 -4.84 6.53 16.54
C PHE A 98 -5.53 5.45 17.36
N GLN A 99 -6.84 5.26 17.18
CA GLN A 99 -7.64 4.32 17.95
C GLN A 99 -7.85 2.97 17.24
N VAL A 100 -7.75 2.92 15.91
CA VAL A 100 -7.99 1.68 15.16
C VAL A 100 -6.95 0.61 15.50
N GLY A 101 -7.41 -0.60 15.83
CA GLY A 101 -6.52 -1.76 16.07
C GLY A 101 -6.15 -2.53 14.81
N GLU A 102 -7.00 -2.47 13.80
CA GLU A 102 -6.78 -3.09 12.48
C GLU A 102 -7.11 -2.10 11.38
N LEU A 103 -6.20 -1.89 10.43
CA LEU A 103 -6.35 -0.95 9.33
C LEU A 103 -6.16 -1.63 7.98
N TRP A 104 -6.99 -1.25 7.00
CA TRP A 104 -6.83 -1.62 5.61
C TRP A 104 -6.25 -0.45 4.82
N ILE A 105 -5.30 -0.71 3.93
CA ILE A 105 -4.74 0.29 3.02
C ILE A 105 -4.92 -0.23 1.59
N VAL A 106 -5.56 0.57 0.75
CA VAL A 106 -5.89 0.24 -0.65
C VAL A 106 -5.36 1.31 -1.60
N GLU A 107 -5.24 0.97 -2.89
CA GLU A 107 -4.97 1.93 -3.94
C GLU A 107 -6.28 2.56 -4.43
N GLY A 108 -6.44 3.85 -4.22
CA GLY A 108 -7.53 4.67 -4.74
C GLY A 108 -8.54 5.12 -3.70
N GLU A 109 -8.99 6.36 -3.88
CA GLU A 109 -9.89 7.08 -2.97
C GLU A 109 -11.29 6.45 -2.97
N LEU A 110 -11.84 6.17 -4.16
CA LEU A 110 -13.19 5.61 -4.29
C LEU A 110 -13.28 4.19 -3.73
N LYS A 111 -12.21 3.41 -3.83
CA LYS A 111 -12.13 2.10 -3.19
C LYS A 111 -12.14 2.19 -1.67
N ALA A 112 -11.41 3.18 -1.13
CA ALA A 112 -11.43 3.45 0.31
C ALA A 112 -12.81 3.91 0.77
N LEU A 113 -13.48 4.82 0.04
CA LEU A 113 -14.86 5.22 0.33
C LEU A 113 -15.82 4.04 0.29
N CYS A 114 -15.74 3.21 -0.75
CA CYS A 114 -16.59 2.04 -0.91
C CYS A 114 -16.40 1.04 0.25
N GLY A 115 -15.16 0.72 0.61
CA GLY A 115 -14.86 -0.15 1.74
C GLY A 115 -15.29 0.44 3.07
N HIS A 116 -15.05 1.74 3.30
CA HIS A 116 -15.46 2.45 4.51
C HIS A 116 -16.99 2.47 4.68
N ALA A 117 -17.73 2.67 3.59
CA ALA A 117 -19.19 2.60 3.59
C ALA A 117 -19.74 1.24 4.03
N GLN A 118 -18.94 0.19 3.95
CA GLN A 118 -19.29 -1.16 4.43
C GLN A 118 -18.68 -1.49 5.81
N GLY A 119 -18.19 -0.47 6.53
CA GLY A 119 -17.67 -0.60 7.88
C GLY A 119 -16.23 -1.10 7.96
N LEU A 120 -15.49 -1.19 6.84
CA LEU A 120 -14.06 -1.47 6.90
C LEU A 120 -13.30 -0.24 7.40
N PRO A 121 -12.37 -0.38 8.34
CA PRO A 121 -11.43 0.67 8.70
C PRO A 121 -10.36 0.80 7.62
N VAL A 122 -10.68 1.49 6.53
CA VAL A 122 -9.86 1.53 5.32
C VAL A 122 -9.49 2.96 4.92
N VAL A 123 -8.23 3.12 4.47
CA VAL A 123 -7.71 4.37 3.89
C VAL A 123 -7.17 4.12 2.48
N GLY A 124 -7.12 5.18 1.68
CA GLY A 124 -6.72 5.13 0.27
C GLY A 124 -5.38 5.82 -0.01
N LEU A 125 -4.61 5.24 -0.91
CA LEU A 125 -3.44 5.86 -1.52
C LEU A 125 -3.78 6.24 -2.96
N SER A 126 -3.44 7.44 -3.42
CA SER A 126 -3.65 7.86 -4.82
C SER A 126 -2.82 7.07 -5.85
N GLY A 127 -2.03 6.11 -5.38
CA GLY A 127 -1.22 5.15 -6.13
C GLY A 127 -0.40 4.32 -5.16
N VAL A 128 -0.05 3.10 -5.54
CA VAL A 128 0.59 2.10 -4.64
C VAL A 128 1.91 2.57 -4.03
N TYR A 129 2.62 3.50 -4.65
CA TYR A 129 3.85 4.10 -4.12
C TYR A 129 3.62 5.41 -3.38
N ASN A 130 2.39 5.94 -3.35
CA ASN A 130 2.10 7.25 -2.78
C ASN A 130 1.88 7.23 -1.26
N TRP A 131 2.36 6.18 -0.59
CA TRP A 131 2.50 6.09 0.87
C TRP A 131 3.71 6.88 1.40
N ARG A 132 4.49 7.48 0.49
CA ARG A 132 5.75 8.19 0.78
C ARG A 132 5.70 9.62 0.26
N THR A 133 6.43 10.48 0.93
CA THR A 133 6.71 11.84 0.50
C THR A 133 8.21 12.01 0.24
N SER A 134 8.58 13.05 -0.49
CA SER A 134 9.96 13.41 -0.79
C SER A 134 10.18 14.90 -0.57
N GLY A 135 11.42 15.32 -0.35
CA GLY A 135 11.78 16.71 -0.17
C GLY A 135 12.23 17.07 1.25
N PRO A 136 12.39 18.36 1.57
CA PRO A 136 12.90 18.84 2.87
C PRO A 136 12.07 18.34 4.06
N GLU A 137 10.77 18.24 3.91
CA GLU A 137 9.86 17.72 4.96
C GLU A 137 10.10 16.23 5.26
N ALA A 138 10.54 15.46 4.27
CA ALA A 138 10.89 14.07 4.45
C ALA A 138 12.07 13.87 5.43
N GLU A 139 12.97 14.83 5.49
CA GLU A 139 14.13 14.79 6.41
C GLU A 139 13.73 15.03 7.87
N LEU A 140 12.68 15.82 8.10
CA LEU A 140 12.18 16.14 9.44
C LEU A 140 11.34 14.99 10.04
N LEU A 141 10.63 14.24 9.20
CA LEU A 141 9.68 13.20 9.62
C LEU A 141 10.33 11.84 9.85
N ALA A 142 11.52 11.62 9.30
CA ALA A 142 12.16 10.30 9.32
C ALA A 142 12.85 9.93 10.64
N ASN A 143 12.68 10.69 11.76
CA ASN A 143 13.38 10.45 13.03
C ASN A 143 14.88 10.13 12.86
N GLY A 144 15.54 10.76 11.87
CA GLY A 144 16.94 10.52 11.52
C GLY A 144 17.21 9.30 10.63
N GLU A 145 16.22 8.48 10.32
CA GLU A 145 16.36 7.39 9.35
C GLU A 145 15.88 7.83 7.96
N LYS A 146 16.82 8.14 7.08
CA LYS A 146 16.49 8.38 5.66
C LYS A 146 16.02 7.07 5.03
N LEU A 147 14.81 7.09 4.49
CA LEU A 147 14.43 6.09 3.50
C LEU A 147 15.41 6.20 2.31
N LYS A 148 15.61 5.09 1.61
CA LYS A 148 16.42 5.08 0.41
C LYS A 148 16.03 6.27 -0.49
N ASP A 149 16.99 7.09 -0.87
CA ASP A 149 16.80 8.25 -1.76
C ASP A 149 16.08 9.49 -1.15
N GLY A 150 16.09 9.68 0.16
CA GLY A 150 15.50 10.87 0.80
C GLY A 150 13.97 10.86 0.81
N GLU A 151 13.35 9.69 0.71
CA GLU A 151 11.91 9.49 0.87
C GLU A 151 11.55 9.29 2.35
N ALA A 152 10.37 9.72 2.75
CA ALA A 152 9.79 9.47 4.07
C ALA A 152 8.38 8.92 3.94
N LEU A 153 7.89 8.29 5.00
CA LEU A 153 6.47 7.93 5.10
C LEU A 153 5.61 9.20 5.07
N LEU A 154 4.38 9.10 4.54
CA LEU A 154 3.43 10.22 4.62
C LEU A 154 3.28 10.69 6.07
N PRO A 155 3.17 12.01 6.34
CA PRO A 155 3.01 12.54 7.69
C PRO A 155 1.85 11.89 8.45
N GLU A 156 0.73 11.66 7.77
CA GLU A 156 -0.47 11.05 8.34
C GLU A 156 -0.21 9.61 8.83
N LEU A 157 0.72 8.89 8.20
CA LEU A 157 1.13 7.55 8.62
C LEU A 157 2.29 7.58 9.62
N ALA A 158 3.20 8.55 9.49
CA ALA A 158 4.38 8.66 10.35
C ALA A 158 4.05 9.05 11.79
N GLN A 159 2.94 9.77 12.00
CA GLN A 159 2.50 10.25 13.33
C GLN A 159 1.73 9.19 14.13
N VAL A 160 1.33 8.09 13.52
CA VAL A 160 0.56 7.03 14.18
C VAL A 160 1.49 6.16 15.01
N ASP A 161 1.09 5.89 16.27
CA ASP A 161 1.66 4.79 17.03
C ASP A 161 1.13 3.46 16.48
N TRP A 162 2.00 2.75 15.80
CA TRP A 162 1.67 1.46 15.17
C TRP A 162 1.79 0.28 16.13
N SER A 163 2.22 0.49 17.38
CA SER A 163 2.39 -0.59 18.36
C SER A 163 1.09 -1.35 18.58
N GLY A 164 1.15 -2.66 18.39
CA GLY A 164 0.00 -3.56 18.55
C GLY A 164 -1.07 -3.46 17.45
N LYS A 165 -0.84 -2.70 16.38
CA LYS A 165 -1.80 -2.57 15.27
C LYS A 165 -1.53 -3.60 14.17
N LYS A 166 -2.62 -4.08 13.56
CA LYS A 166 -2.60 -5.00 12.41
C LYS A 166 -2.96 -4.26 11.14
N ILE A 167 -2.18 -4.45 10.08
CA ILE A 167 -2.36 -3.74 8.83
C ILE A 167 -2.56 -4.72 7.67
N ASN A 168 -3.58 -4.46 6.86
CA ASN A 168 -3.93 -5.22 5.67
C ASN A 168 -3.66 -4.37 4.43
N LEU A 169 -2.62 -4.69 3.68
CA LEU A 169 -2.25 -4.03 2.43
C LEU A 169 -2.88 -4.79 1.27
N LEU A 170 -3.94 -4.23 0.69
CA LEU A 170 -4.75 -4.88 -0.33
C LEU A 170 -4.46 -4.30 -1.71
N TYR A 171 -3.94 -5.14 -2.60
CA TYR A 171 -3.77 -4.85 -4.02
C TYR A 171 -5.03 -5.16 -4.83
N ASP A 172 -5.18 -4.46 -5.94
CA ASP A 172 -6.05 -4.90 -7.02
C ASP A 172 -5.58 -6.26 -7.56
N SER A 173 -6.47 -6.98 -8.23
CA SER A 173 -6.22 -8.35 -8.68
C SER A 173 -5.11 -8.49 -9.72
N ASP A 174 -4.74 -7.41 -10.41
CA ASP A 174 -3.66 -7.40 -11.42
C ASP A 174 -2.25 -7.21 -10.83
N ILE A 175 -2.15 -6.85 -9.55
CA ILE A 175 -0.86 -6.68 -8.87
C ILE A 175 -0.54 -7.94 -8.06
N VAL A 176 0.20 -8.83 -8.68
CA VAL A 176 0.64 -10.11 -8.10
C VAL A 176 2.17 -10.19 -8.09
N PRO A 177 2.78 -11.14 -7.39
CA PRO A 177 4.23 -11.36 -7.43
C PRO A 177 4.77 -11.41 -8.87
N GLY A 178 5.78 -10.58 -9.15
CA GLY A 178 6.34 -10.39 -10.50
C GLY A 178 5.79 -9.17 -11.26
N HIS A 179 4.69 -8.58 -10.84
CA HIS A 179 4.24 -7.30 -11.38
C HIS A 179 5.18 -6.18 -10.91
N LYS A 180 5.48 -5.20 -11.80
CA LYS A 180 6.43 -4.10 -11.51
C LYS A 180 6.09 -3.23 -10.31
N ALA A 181 4.83 -3.18 -9.92
CA ALA A 181 4.35 -2.41 -8.76
C ALA A 181 4.23 -3.25 -7.49
N TYR A 182 4.52 -4.54 -7.53
CA TYR A 182 4.30 -5.45 -6.40
C TYR A 182 5.21 -5.14 -5.20
N ASP A 183 6.39 -4.57 -5.40
CA ASP A 183 7.33 -4.24 -4.33
C ASP A 183 6.91 -3.01 -3.49
N ALA A 184 5.87 -2.28 -3.90
CA ALA A 184 5.41 -1.08 -3.20
C ALA A 184 4.93 -1.40 -1.77
N PHE A 185 4.05 -2.38 -1.60
CA PHE A 185 3.53 -2.75 -0.29
C PHE A 185 4.51 -3.52 0.60
N PRO A 186 5.37 -4.43 0.09
CA PRO A 186 6.51 -4.93 0.85
C PRO A 186 7.38 -3.82 1.46
N ARG A 187 7.67 -2.76 0.71
CA ARG A 187 8.44 -1.61 1.22
C ARG A 187 7.66 -0.82 2.28
N LEU A 188 6.36 -0.60 2.09
CA LEU A 188 5.51 0.02 3.11
C LEU A 188 5.44 -0.86 4.37
N ALA A 189 5.25 -2.16 4.22
CA ALA A 189 5.20 -3.10 5.34
C ALA A 189 6.48 -3.05 6.20
N GLU A 190 7.65 -2.95 5.57
CA GLU A 190 8.92 -2.80 6.29
C GLU A 190 8.96 -1.51 7.11
N GLN A 191 8.40 -0.40 6.60
CA GLN A 191 8.32 0.85 7.37
C GLN A 191 7.33 0.73 8.54
N LEU A 192 6.17 0.13 8.33
CA LEU A 192 5.17 -0.08 9.37
C LEU A 192 5.71 -0.97 10.51
N TYR A 193 6.45 -2.04 10.18
CA TYR A 193 7.13 -2.86 11.20
C TYR A 193 8.22 -2.10 11.96
N ARG A 194 8.95 -1.20 11.31
CA ARG A 194 9.92 -0.32 11.99
C ARG A 194 9.26 0.62 12.99
N LEU A 195 8.04 1.05 12.70
CA LEU A 195 7.22 1.89 13.55
C LEU A 195 6.43 1.10 14.61
N GLY A 196 6.61 -0.22 14.70
CA GLY A 196 6.06 -1.03 15.77
C GLY A 196 4.81 -1.83 15.40
N ALA A 197 4.38 -1.88 14.13
CA ALA A 197 3.24 -2.69 13.73
C ALA A 197 3.40 -4.15 14.18
N GLU A 198 2.35 -4.70 14.77
CA GLU A 198 2.33 -6.09 15.25
C GLU A 198 2.31 -7.07 14.08
N GLU A 199 1.47 -6.78 13.08
CA GLU A 199 1.26 -7.66 11.95
C GLU A 199 0.95 -6.84 10.68
N VAL A 200 1.56 -7.21 9.57
CA VAL A 200 1.21 -6.67 8.25
C VAL A 200 0.94 -7.82 7.30
N ARG A 201 -0.21 -7.82 6.65
CA ARG A 201 -0.55 -8.78 5.59
C ARG A 201 -0.59 -8.09 4.25
N ILE A 202 -0.10 -8.75 3.21
CA ILE A 202 -0.11 -8.26 1.84
C ILE A 202 -0.80 -9.29 0.97
N PHE A 203 -1.86 -8.90 0.31
CA PHE A 203 -2.60 -9.78 -0.60
C PHE A 203 -3.26 -9.03 -1.73
N SER A 204 -3.59 -9.74 -2.80
CA SER A 204 -4.30 -9.23 -3.96
C SER A 204 -5.71 -9.81 -3.98
N LEU A 205 -6.66 -9.05 -4.51
CA LEU A 205 -8.00 -9.58 -4.78
C LEU A 205 -7.93 -10.69 -5.84
N PRO A 206 -8.86 -11.64 -5.82
CA PRO A 206 -9.00 -12.58 -6.90
C PRO A 206 -9.43 -11.86 -8.18
N PRO A 207 -8.92 -12.28 -9.36
CA PRO A 207 -9.37 -11.72 -10.62
C PRO A 207 -10.85 -12.02 -10.88
N GLY A 208 -11.48 -11.16 -11.67
CA GLY A 208 -12.82 -11.39 -12.15
C GLY A 208 -12.90 -12.50 -13.20
N ASP A 209 -14.10 -12.74 -13.71
CA ASP A 209 -14.33 -13.70 -14.77
C ASP A 209 -13.43 -13.37 -15.99
N LYS A 210 -12.80 -14.40 -16.56
CA LYS A 210 -11.84 -14.27 -17.67
C LYS A 210 -10.59 -13.45 -17.35
N GLY A 211 -10.20 -13.33 -16.07
CA GLY A 211 -8.98 -12.62 -15.66
C GLY A 211 -9.10 -11.10 -15.66
N GLN A 212 -10.32 -10.56 -15.59
CA GLN A 212 -10.52 -9.11 -15.52
C GLN A 212 -9.92 -8.54 -14.23
N LYS A 213 -9.37 -7.33 -14.33
CA LYS A 213 -8.93 -6.56 -13.17
C LYS A 213 -10.12 -6.27 -12.25
N VAL A 214 -9.92 -6.48 -10.95
CA VAL A 214 -10.91 -6.25 -9.89
C VAL A 214 -10.27 -5.37 -8.82
N GLY A 215 -10.87 -4.22 -8.55
CA GLY A 215 -10.60 -3.38 -7.40
C GLY A 215 -11.51 -3.71 -6.22
N LEU A 216 -11.31 -3.07 -5.08
CA LEU A 216 -12.16 -3.31 -3.90
C LEU A 216 -13.62 -2.92 -4.15
N ASP A 217 -13.87 -1.83 -4.86
CA ASP A 217 -15.17 -1.38 -5.31
C ASP A 217 -15.87 -2.41 -6.21
N ASP A 218 -15.18 -2.90 -7.24
CA ASP A 218 -15.68 -3.95 -8.13
C ASP A 218 -16.00 -5.23 -7.35
N PHE A 219 -15.12 -5.59 -6.39
CA PHE A 219 -15.27 -6.79 -5.58
C PHE A 219 -16.52 -6.72 -4.69
N ILE A 220 -16.78 -5.57 -4.08
CA ILE A 220 -17.95 -5.32 -3.23
C ILE A 220 -19.23 -5.33 -4.09
N LEU A 221 -19.22 -4.63 -5.22
CA LEU A 221 -20.38 -4.57 -6.12
C LEU A 221 -20.78 -5.95 -6.65
N ALA A 222 -19.81 -6.75 -7.07
CA ALA A 222 -20.08 -8.05 -7.68
C ALA A 222 -20.67 -9.08 -6.70
N ARG A 223 -20.36 -8.97 -5.41
CA ARG A 223 -20.75 -9.95 -4.38
C ARG A 223 -21.87 -9.48 -3.46
N GLY A 224 -22.12 -8.18 -3.45
CA GLY A 224 -22.89 -7.52 -2.42
C GLY A 224 -22.06 -7.30 -1.13
N PRO A 225 -22.41 -6.28 -0.35
CA PRO A 225 -21.61 -5.82 0.79
C PRO A 225 -21.27 -6.90 1.81
N GLU A 226 -22.27 -7.58 2.33
CA GLU A 226 -22.09 -8.59 3.40
C GLU A 226 -21.18 -9.75 2.95
N GLN A 227 -21.44 -10.29 1.75
CA GLN A 227 -20.65 -11.41 1.23
C GLN A 227 -19.22 -10.97 0.91
N ALA A 228 -19.04 -9.76 0.38
CA ALA A 228 -17.72 -9.22 0.08
C ALA A 228 -16.86 -9.09 1.34
N ILE A 229 -17.42 -8.54 2.43
CA ILE A 229 -16.70 -8.40 3.71
C ILE A 229 -16.32 -9.78 4.27
N GLN A 230 -17.24 -10.75 4.25
CA GLN A 230 -16.95 -12.12 4.68
C GLN A 230 -15.83 -12.77 3.84
N ASP A 231 -15.85 -12.56 2.54
CA ASP A 231 -14.85 -13.14 1.64
C ASP A 231 -13.49 -12.42 1.79
N LEU A 232 -13.45 -11.11 2.00
CA LEU A 232 -12.23 -10.37 2.35
C LEU A 232 -11.63 -10.90 3.65
N GLN A 233 -12.45 -11.14 4.66
CA GLN A 233 -11.98 -11.72 5.91
C GLN A 233 -11.39 -13.13 5.71
N LYS A 234 -12.04 -13.99 4.91
CA LYS A 234 -11.51 -15.31 4.58
C LYS A 234 -10.18 -15.23 3.81
N ILE A 235 -10.05 -14.28 2.87
CA ILE A 235 -8.80 -14.05 2.12
C ILE A 235 -7.71 -13.63 3.10
N LYS A 236 -7.99 -12.66 3.96
CA LYS A 236 -7.08 -12.18 5.00
C LYS A 236 -6.61 -13.34 5.89
N ASP A 237 -7.54 -14.15 6.42
CA ASP A 237 -7.23 -15.23 7.36
C ASP A 237 -6.37 -16.35 6.74
N ARG A 238 -6.45 -16.52 5.42
CA ARG A 238 -5.63 -17.48 4.67
C ARG A 238 -4.28 -16.92 4.24
N THR A 239 -4.12 -15.59 4.34
CA THR A 239 -2.86 -14.91 3.95
C THR A 239 -1.92 -14.91 5.15
N GLU A 240 -0.75 -15.49 4.99
CA GLU A 240 0.30 -15.41 6.00
C GLU A 240 0.78 -13.96 6.18
N PRO A 241 1.07 -13.53 7.42
CA PRO A 241 1.68 -12.23 7.65
C PRO A 241 2.94 -12.04 6.81
N TYR A 242 3.11 -10.86 6.26
CA TYR A 242 4.37 -10.48 5.60
C TYR A 242 5.47 -10.45 6.66
N LEU A 243 6.51 -11.21 6.41
CA LEU A 243 7.70 -11.20 7.25
C LEU A 243 8.73 -10.29 6.59
N PRO A 244 9.12 -9.17 7.21
CA PRO A 244 10.24 -8.37 6.71
C PRO A 244 11.47 -9.25 6.55
N ILE A 245 12.35 -8.90 5.63
CA ILE A 245 13.56 -9.70 5.30
C ILE A 245 14.30 -10.13 6.58
N ARG A 246 14.34 -9.26 7.60
CA ARG A 246 14.95 -9.54 8.90
C ARG A 246 14.24 -10.66 9.68
N ALA A 247 12.91 -10.62 9.74
CA ALA A 247 12.11 -11.67 10.40
C ALA A 247 12.08 -12.97 9.60
N GLY A 248 12.04 -12.86 8.26
CA GLY A 248 12.21 -13.98 7.35
C GLY A 248 13.59 -14.65 7.50
N ALA A 249 14.63 -13.85 7.68
CA ALA A 249 15.98 -14.33 7.96
C ALA A 249 16.07 -15.10 9.28
N LEU A 250 15.39 -14.62 10.33
CA LEU A 250 15.35 -15.31 11.63
C LEU A 250 14.58 -16.64 11.55
N LYS A 251 13.42 -16.66 10.94
CA LYS A 251 12.65 -17.91 10.73
C LYS A 251 13.42 -18.91 9.86
N TYR A 252 14.15 -18.43 8.88
CA TYR A 252 15.02 -19.25 8.05
C TYR A 252 16.27 -19.72 8.80
N ALA A 253 16.84 -18.86 9.69
CA ALA A 253 17.92 -19.21 10.59
C ALA A 253 17.53 -20.35 11.54
N GLU A 254 16.32 -20.33 12.09
CA GLU A 254 15.80 -21.43 12.91
C GLU A 254 15.77 -22.76 12.15
N ARG A 255 15.40 -22.70 10.88
CA ARG A 255 15.42 -23.86 9.99
C ARG A 255 16.85 -24.31 9.65
N LEU A 256 17.79 -23.39 9.47
CA LEU A 256 19.19 -23.70 9.24
C LEU A 256 19.89 -24.27 10.47
N ILE A 257 19.48 -23.84 11.69
CA ILE A 257 19.97 -24.42 12.94
C ILE A 257 19.59 -25.91 13.07
N SER A 258 18.37 -26.26 12.65
CA SER A 258 17.94 -27.67 12.61
C SER A 258 18.79 -28.54 11.68
N LEU A 259 19.62 -27.90 10.83
CA LEU A 259 20.58 -28.53 9.92
C LEU A 259 22.03 -28.49 10.42
N GLY A 260 22.25 -28.14 11.70
CA GLY A 260 23.55 -28.19 12.34
C GLY A 260 24.41 -26.92 12.23
N LEU A 261 23.81 -25.75 12.05
CA LEU A 261 24.48 -24.47 12.28
C LEU A 261 24.47 -24.13 13.78
N GLU A 262 25.61 -23.71 14.31
CA GLU A 262 25.83 -23.57 15.74
C GLU A 262 25.05 -22.44 16.43
N ASP A 263 24.51 -21.44 15.66
CA ASP A 263 23.98 -20.21 16.23
C ASP A 263 22.93 -19.55 15.28
N LYS A 264 21.80 -19.15 15.84
CA LYS A 264 20.73 -18.43 15.11
C LYS A 264 21.24 -17.17 14.41
N GLN A 265 22.16 -16.45 15.04
CA GLN A 265 22.71 -15.23 14.49
C GLN A 265 23.59 -15.52 13.26
N LYS A 266 24.43 -16.56 13.31
CA LYS A 266 25.27 -17.00 12.18
C LYS A 266 24.41 -17.42 11.00
N ALA A 267 23.36 -18.18 11.27
CA ALA A 267 22.43 -18.60 10.23
C ALA A 267 21.66 -17.42 9.59
N ALA A 268 21.22 -16.46 10.38
CA ALA A 268 20.55 -15.25 9.88
C ALA A 268 21.49 -14.36 9.05
N ILE A 269 22.75 -14.21 9.48
CA ILE A 269 23.78 -13.49 8.75
C ILE A 269 24.05 -14.17 7.41
N ALA A 270 24.23 -15.48 7.43
CA ALA A 270 24.46 -16.27 6.24
C ALA A 270 23.31 -16.13 5.22
N TYR A 271 22.06 -16.13 5.69
CA TYR A 271 20.91 -15.92 4.83
C TYR A 271 20.83 -14.51 4.24
N LEU A 272 21.04 -13.46 5.04
CA LEU A 272 21.03 -12.08 4.59
C LEU A 272 22.12 -11.81 3.56
N GLY A 273 23.31 -12.35 3.78
CA GLY A 273 24.41 -12.24 2.83
C GLY A 273 24.18 -13.00 1.52
N ALA A 274 23.43 -14.09 1.55
CA ALA A 274 23.08 -14.83 0.33
C ALA A 274 22.07 -14.09 -0.56
N LYS A 275 21.22 -13.22 0.02
CA LYS A 275 20.18 -12.47 -0.72
C LYS A 275 20.51 -11.00 -1.01
N GLY A 276 21.44 -10.37 -0.30
CA GLY A 276 21.81 -8.98 -0.57
C GLY A 276 22.87 -8.42 0.36
N LYS A 277 23.97 -7.97 -0.21
CA LYS A 277 25.12 -7.41 0.51
C LYS A 277 24.82 -6.17 1.36
N PHE A 278 23.76 -5.42 1.03
CA PHE A 278 23.48 -4.11 1.63
C PHE A 278 22.79 -4.21 2.99
N MET A 279 21.83 -5.13 3.14
CA MET A 279 21.10 -5.34 4.39
C MET A 279 21.97 -6.04 5.45
N ALA A 280 22.91 -6.88 5.03
CA ALA A 280 23.82 -7.54 5.93
C ALA A 280 24.76 -6.56 6.67
N GLY A 281 25.22 -5.50 6.00
CA GLY A 281 26.15 -4.52 6.58
C GLY A 281 25.57 -3.74 7.77
N ALA A 282 24.35 -3.28 7.70
CA ALA A 282 23.69 -2.52 8.78
C ALA A 282 23.43 -3.42 9.99
N TRP A 283 22.91 -4.63 9.76
CA TRP A 283 22.60 -5.57 10.83
C TRP A 283 23.86 -6.11 11.51
N LEU A 284 24.94 -6.33 10.76
CA LEU A 284 26.25 -6.73 11.31
C LEU A 284 26.82 -5.66 12.22
N LYS A 285 26.76 -4.39 11.81
CA LYS A 285 27.21 -3.27 12.61
C LYS A 285 26.41 -3.17 13.92
N GLU A 286 25.10 -3.38 13.88
CA GLU A 286 24.23 -3.43 15.05
C GLU A 286 24.61 -4.56 16.02
N LYS A 287 25.09 -5.70 15.50
CA LYS A 287 25.50 -6.87 16.31
C LYS A 287 26.99 -6.93 16.60
N GLY A 288 27.75 -5.89 16.24
CA GLY A 288 29.20 -5.83 16.49
C GLY A 288 30.04 -6.84 15.71
N LEU A 289 29.51 -7.34 14.58
CA LEU A 289 30.18 -8.36 13.76
C LEU A 289 30.93 -7.71 12.59
N LEU A 290 32.10 -8.24 12.25
CA LEU A 290 32.93 -7.75 11.15
C LEU A 290 32.62 -8.51 9.86
N GLN A 291 32.66 -7.80 8.73
CA GLN A 291 32.38 -8.38 7.41
C GLN A 291 33.30 -9.58 7.07
N LYS A 292 34.54 -9.61 7.57
CA LYS A 292 35.49 -10.72 7.38
C LYS A 292 35.03 -12.04 8.00
N ASP A 293 34.21 -11.98 9.05
CA ASP A 293 33.73 -13.15 9.79
C ASP A 293 32.56 -13.84 9.10
N ILE A 294 31.99 -13.18 8.07
CA ILE A 294 30.77 -13.61 7.39
C ILE A 294 31.05 -14.47 6.16
N THR A 295 32.16 -14.24 5.48
CA THR A 295 32.43 -14.90 4.20
C THR A 295 32.45 -16.45 4.32
N PRO A 296 33.06 -17.03 5.35
CA PRO A 296 32.95 -18.47 5.57
C PRO A 296 31.52 -18.95 5.85
N LEU A 297 30.79 -18.21 6.66
CA LEU A 297 29.41 -18.54 7.04
C LEU A 297 28.44 -18.46 5.84
N LEU A 298 28.71 -17.52 4.91
CA LEU A 298 27.94 -17.39 3.67
C LEU A 298 28.14 -18.58 2.74
N GLN A 299 29.33 -19.07 2.66
CA GLN A 299 29.66 -20.24 1.83
C GLN A 299 28.98 -21.50 2.39
N GLU A 300 29.09 -21.73 3.68
CA GLU A 300 28.43 -22.85 4.37
C GLU A 300 26.88 -22.79 4.25
N ALA A 301 26.28 -21.61 4.39
CA ALA A 301 24.84 -21.44 4.21
C ALA A 301 24.38 -21.70 2.77
N LYS A 302 25.19 -21.30 1.76
CA LYS A 302 24.90 -21.59 0.36
C LYS A 302 24.92 -23.09 0.07
N GLU A 303 25.88 -23.81 0.61
CA GLU A 303 25.98 -25.26 0.44
C GLU A 303 24.81 -26.00 1.09
N LYS A 304 24.43 -25.61 2.30
CA LYS A 304 23.24 -26.16 2.99
C LYS A 304 21.90 -25.77 2.32
N LEU A 305 21.81 -24.57 1.76
CA LEU A 305 20.68 -24.16 0.92
C LEU A 305 20.54 -25.01 -0.34
N ALA A 306 21.64 -25.29 -1.01
CA ALA A 306 21.65 -26.16 -2.18
C ALA A 306 21.16 -27.58 -1.84
N GLN A 307 21.55 -28.13 -0.69
CA GLN A 307 21.09 -29.44 -0.22
C GLN A 307 19.59 -29.47 0.08
N LEU A 308 18.97 -28.34 0.54
CA LEU A 308 17.53 -28.24 0.79
C LEU A 308 16.70 -28.19 -0.49
N GLN A 309 17.25 -27.64 -1.58
CA GLN A 309 16.58 -27.56 -2.87
C GLN A 309 16.59 -28.88 -3.64
N VAL A 310 17.43 -29.83 -3.23
CA VAL A 310 17.60 -31.13 -3.89
C VAL A 310 16.74 -32.26 -3.28
N LYS A 311 15.93 -32.01 -2.22
CA LYS A 311 15.00 -33.04 -1.76
C LYS A 311 13.84 -33.18 -2.73
N PRO A 312 13.64 -34.36 -3.34
CA PRO A 312 12.49 -34.61 -4.20
C PRO A 312 11.19 -34.50 -3.40
N ARG A 313 10.14 -34.09 -4.11
CA ARG A 313 8.77 -33.98 -3.63
C ARG A 313 8.23 -35.28 -3.07
#